data_c577cfefe112491e8143d081eba0f883
#
_entry.id   c577cfefe112491e8143d081eba0f883
#
_cell.length_a   1.000
_cell.length_b   1.000
_cell.length_c   1.000
_cell.angle_alpha   90.00
_cell.angle_beta   90.00
_cell.angle_gamma   90.00
#
_symmetry.space_group_name_H-M   'P 1'
#
loop_
_entity.id
_entity.type
_entity.pdbx_description
1 polymer ?
#
loop_
_entity_poly.entity_id
_entity_poly.type
_entity_poly.pdbx_seq_one_letter_code
_entity_poly.pdbx_strand_id
1 'polypeptide(L)'
;ENESKELIRPFLVTYGTHIRRKLDQNCWINKIKDSVEYCSANSEIPVITDVRYENEAAWIKENDGVIVEIIRQSVAPANEEEKRESLKLMNYRDFVVSWPTFGDDSMAECVGFARSFLSDIQCVLA
;
A
#
# COMPACT_ATOMS: atom_id res chain seq x y z
N GLU A 1 -20.58 -10.10 2.63
CA GLU A 1 -19.51 -9.19 3.13
C GLU A 1 -19.23 -8.03 2.18
N ASN A 2 -19.27 -8.26 0.86
CA ASN A 2 -19.00 -7.22 -0.13
C ASN A 2 -20.12 -6.17 -0.26
N GLU A 3 -21.39 -6.56 -0.19
CA GLU A 3 -22.52 -5.64 -0.35
C GLU A 3 -22.56 -4.56 0.73
N SER A 4 -22.31 -4.92 1.99
CA SER A 4 -22.27 -3.96 3.09
C SER A 4 -21.12 -2.96 2.95
N LYS A 5 -19.98 -3.39 2.40
CA LYS A 5 -18.81 -2.53 2.17
C LYS A 5 -19.07 -1.52 1.06
N GLU A 6 -19.75 -1.92 -0.02
CA GLU A 6 -20.12 -1.01 -1.10
C GLU A 6 -21.12 0.07 -0.66
N LEU A 7 -22.06 -0.26 0.22
CA LEU A 7 -23.00 0.71 0.79
C LEU A 7 -22.33 1.80 1.62
N ILE A 8 -21.28 1.45 2.38
CA ILE A 8 -20.58 2.40 3.25
C ILE A 8 -19.36 3.04 2.58
N ARG A 9 -18.93 2.56 1.41
CA ARG A 9 -17.75 3.08 0.69
C ARG A 9 -17.78 4.60 0.48
N PRO A 10 -18.90 5.23 0.02
CA PRO A 10 -18.95 6.69 -0.14
C PRO A 10 -18.72 7.43 1.17
N PHE A 11 -19.24 6.91 2.28
CA PHE A 11 -19.01 7.47 3.61
C PHE A 11 -17.54 7.34 4.03
N LEU A 12 -16.92 6.18 3.84
CA LEU A 12 -15.51 5.94 4.18
C LEU A 12 -14.58 6.85 3.37
N VAL A 13 -14.83 7.01 2.08
CA VAL A 13 -14.06 7.93 1.22
C VAL A 13 -14.24 9.38 1.67
N THR A 14 -15.48 9.81 1.90
CA THR A 14 -15.77 11.17 2.37
C THR A 14 -15.09 11.44 3.70
N TYR A 15 -15.23 10.54 4.67
CA TYR A 15 -14.62 10.72 5.99
C TYR A 15 -13.09 10.67 5.93
N GLY A 16 -12.51 9.65 5.30
CA GLY A 16 -11.07 9.44 5.24
C GLY A 16 -10.34 10.51 4.43
N THR A 17 -10.87 10.83 3.25
CA THR A 17 -10.21 11.73 2.28
C THR A 17 -10.66 13.18 2.47
N HIS A 18 -11.98 13.43 2.42
CA HIS A 18 -12.49 14.79 2.38
C HIS A 18 -12.62 15.47 3.75
N ILE A 19 -12.69 14.72 4.84
CA ILE A 19 -12.75 15.30 6.18
C ILE A 19 -11.40 15.18 6.87
N ARG A 20 -10.93 13.98 7.14
CA ARG A 20 -9.71 13.76 7.94
C ARG A 20 -8.46 14.36 7.29
N ARG A 21 -8.22 14.10 6.00
CA ARG A 21 -7.03 14.62 5.31
C ARG A 21 -7.09 16.12 5.02
N LYS A 22 -8.28 16.73 4.94
CA LYS A 22 -8.39 18.20 4.87
C LYS A 22 -8.01 18.89 6.17
N LEU A 23 -8.27 18.26 7.31
CA LEU A 23 -7.89 18.79 8.62
C LEU A 23 -6.40 18.57 8.91
N ASP A 24 -5.87 17.41 8.54
CA ASP A 24 -4.47 17.05 8.67
C ASP A 24 -4.10 16.04 7.56
N GLN A 25 -3.27 16.47 6.61
CA GLN A 25 -2.82 15.60 5.50
C GLN A 25 -2.03 14.38 6.00
N ASN A 26 -1.38 14.50 7.14
CA ASN A 26 -0.58 13.43 7.75
C ASN A 26 -1.36 12.61 8.80
N CYS A 27 -2.67 12.78 8.89
CA CYS A 27 -3.49 12.14 9.91
C CYS A 27 -3.34 10.61 9.97
N TRP A 28 -3.08 9.94 8.84
CA TRP A 28 -2.88 8.49 8.79
C TRP A 28 -1.45 8.10 9.13
N ILE A 29 -0.46 8.86 8.68
CA ILE A 29 0.95 8.71 9.07
C ILE A 29 1.08 8.83 10.60
N ASN A 30 0.50 9.88 11.18
CA ASN A 30 0.53 10.13 12.63
C ASN A 30 -0.10 8.99 13.45
N LYS A 31 -1.01 8.22 12.86
CA LYS A 31 -1.62 7.05 13.53
C LYS A 31 -0.74 5.81 13.56
N ILE A 32 0.12 5.63 12.57
CA ILE A 32 0.96 4.43 12.44
C ILE A 32 2.39 4.66 12.90
N LYS A 33 2.81 5.92 13.06
CA LYS A 33 4.18 6.30 13.38
C LYS A 33 4.75 5.54 14.59
N ASP A 34 4.04 5.56 15.71
CA ASP A 34 4.49 4.89 16.94
C ASP A 34 4.64 3.37 16.74
N SER A 35 3.75 2.76 15.94
CA SER A 35 3.83 1.33 15.61
C SER A 35 5.04 1.01 14.74
N VAL A 36 5.36 1.87 13.78
CA VAL A 36 6.55 1.71 12.91
C VAL A 36 7.83 1.88 13.74
N GLU A 37 7.89 2.86 14.64
CA GLU A 37 9.01 3.07 15.55
C GLU A 37 9.21 1.87 16.48
N TYR A 38 8.11 1.31 17.02
CA TYR A 38 8.15 0.09 17.83
C TYR A 38 8.72 -1.11 17.06
N CYS A 39 8.25 -1.37 15.83
CA CYS A 39 8.77 -2.44 14.99
C CYS A 39 10.28 -2.27 14.75
N SER A 40 10.70 -1.06 14.38
CA SER A 40 12.11 -0.74 14.13
C SER A 40 12.99 -0.99 15.37
N ALA A 41 12.52 -0.60 16.55
CA ALA A 41 13.24 -0.82 17.81
C ALA A 41 13.37 -2.30 18.18
N ASN A 42 12.46 -3.16 17.68
CA ASN A 42 12.48 -4.60 17.93
C ASN A 42 13.06 -5.43 16.77
N SER A 43 13.69 -4.79 15.80
CA SER A 43 14.21 -5.45 14.58
C SER A 43 13.13 -6.17 13.78
N GLU A 44 11.91 -5.66 13.81
CA GLU A 44 10.78 -6.11 13.02
C GLU A 44 10.60 -5.22 11.79
N ILE A 45 10.12 -5.78 10.69
CA ILE A 45 9.85 -5.03 9.47
C ILE A 45 8.37 -4.67 9.43
N PRO A 46 8.01 -3.38 9.57
CA PRO A 46 6.63 -2.95 9.42
C PRO A 46 6.20 -3.02 7.95
N VAL A 47 5.02 -3.56 7.68
CA VAL A 47 4.45 -3.63 6.34
C VAL A 47 3.20 -2.76 6.26
N ILE A 48 3.24 -1.73 5.43
CA ILE A 48 2.12 -0.82 5.19
C ILE A 48 1.46 -1.22 3.87
N THR A 49 0.22 -1.70 3.93
CA THR A 49 -0.46 -2.33 2.78
C THR A 49 -1.32 -1.38 1.94
N ASP A 50 -1.47 -0.14 2.32
CA ASP A 50 -2.44 0.78 1.70
C ASP A 50 -1.88 2.20 1.54
N VAL A 51 -0.73 2.31 0.87
CA VAL A 51 -0.11 3.59 0.52
C VAL A 51 -0.79 4.14 -0.74
N ARG A 52 -1.45 5.28 -0.62
CA ARG A 52 -2.23 5.87 -1.73
C ARG A 52 -1.83 7.29 -2.08
N TYR A 53 -1.12 7.99 -1.22
CA TYR A 53 -0.83 9.40 -1.38
C TYR A 53 0.67 9.70 -1.33
N GLU A 54 1.05 10.74 -2.06
CA GLU A 54 2.45 11.15 -2.21
C GLU A 54 3.13 11.46 -0.87
N ASN A 55 2.44 12.13 0.08
CA ASN A 55 3.00 12.42 1.39
C ASN A 55 3.27 11.15 2.23
N GLU A 56 2.47 10.10 2.05
CA GLU A 56 2.70 8.80 2.69
C GLU A 56 3.95 8.12 2.12
N ALA A 57 4.09 8.14 0.79
CA ALA A 57 5.27 7.61 0.12
C ALA A 57 6.54 8.38 0.48
N ALA A 58 6.49 9.70 0.49
CA ALA A 58 7.59 10.55 0.91
C ALA A 58 8.04 10.22 2.34
N TRP A 59 7.08 10.12 3.28
CA TRP A 59 7.38 9.76 4.66
C TRP A 59 8.04 8.38 4.79
N ILE A 60 7.59 7.38 4.02
CA ILE A 60 8.22 6.05 3.98
C ILE A 60 9.67 6.17 3.51
N LYS A 61 9.92 6.92 2.45
CA LYS A 61 11.28 7.11 1.92
C LYS A 61 12.19 7.89 2.89
N GLU A 62 11.67 8.87 3.62
CA GLU A 62 12.38 9.61 4.67
C GLU A 62 12.77 8.73 5.87
N ASN A 63 12.10 7.58 6.03
CA ASN A 63 12.39 6.59 7.07
C ASN A 63 13.07 5.31 6.50
N ASP A 64 13.83 5.46 5.40
CA ASP A 64 14.58 4.37 4.74
C ASP A 64 13.69 3.19 4.29
N GLY A 65 12.41 3.44 4.08
CA GLY A 65 11.46 2.42 3.65
C GLY A 65 11.53 2.15 2.15
N VAL A 66 11.03 0.97 1.77
CA VAL A 66 10.94 0.47 0.40
C VAL A 66 9.50 0.48 -0.06
N ILE A 67 9.26 0.97 -1.27
CA ILE A 67 7.93 1.04 -1.87
C ILE A 67 7.83 0.04 -3.02
N VAL A 68 6.83 -0.81 -2.93
CA VAL A 68 6.51 -1.82 -3.93
C VAL A 68 5.17 -1.48 -4.58
N GLU A 69 5.18 -1.25 -5.89
CA GLU A 69 3.95 -1.13 -6.67
C GLU A 69 3.46 -2.51 -7.09
N ILE A 70 2.21 -2.83 -6.75
CA ILE A 70 1.57 -4.07 -7.18
C ILE A 70 0.60 -3.76 -8.32
N ILE A 71 0.88 -4.30 -9.49
CA ILE A 71 0.05 -4.16 -10.69
C ILE A 71 -0.73 -5.45 -10.89
N ARG A 72 -2.06 -5.36 -10.99
CA ARG A 72 -2.91 -6.48 -11.42
C ARG A 72 -3.41 -6.22 -12.83
N GLN A 73 -3.22 -7.22 -13.69
CA GLN A 73 -3.77 -7.16 -15.05
C GLN A 73 -5.29 -7.02 -15.01
N SER A 74 -5.83 -6.20 -15.89
CA SER A 74 -7.28 -5.97 -16.06
C SER A 74 -7.97 -5.29 -14.86
N VAL A 75 -7.25 -4.75 -13.90
CA VAL A 75 -7.81 -3.95 -12.81
C VAL A 75 -7.44 -2.49 -13.02
N ALA A 76 -8.44 -1.66 -13.31
CA ALA A 76 -8.28 -0.22 -13.41
C ALA A 76 -8.40 0.45 -12.04
N PRO A 77 -7.83 1.65 -11.84
CA PRO A 77 -8.09 2.48 -10.66
C PRO A 77 -9.59 2.70 -10.46
N ALA A 78 -10.05 2.73 -9.22
CA ALA A 78 -11.47 2.82 -8.88
C ALA A 78 -12.11 4.16 -9.29
N ASN A 79 -11.29 5.22 -9.39
CA ASN A 79 -11.73 6.56 -9.78
C ASN A 79 -10.56 7.41 -10.30
N GLU A 80 -10.86 8.59 -10.84
CA GLU A 80 -9.86 9.50 -11.41
C GLU A 80 -8.91 10.09 -10.36
N GLU A 81 -9.33 10.23 -9.10
CA GLU A 81 -8.47 10.68 -8.01
C GLU A 81 -7.40 9.62 -7.71
N GLU A 82 -7.80 8.37 -7.56
CA GLU A 82 -6.88 7.25 -7.34
C GLU A 82 -5.90 7.09 -8.50
N LYS A 83 -6.35 7.25 -9.74
CA LYS A 83 -5.51 7.22 -10.93
C LYS A 83 -4.46 8.36 -10.91
N ARG A 84 -4.86 9.56 -10.55
CA ARG A 84 -3.96 10.71 -10.47
C ARG A 84 -2.91 10.56 -9.38
N GLU A 85 -3.32 10.10 -8.19
CA GLU A 85 -2.39 9.85 -7.09
C GLU A 85 -1.44 8.69 -7.41
N SER A 86 -1.92 7.62 -8.04
CA SER A 86 -1.08 6.51 -8.51
C SER A 86 0.05 6.97 -9.44
N LEU A 87 -0.22 7.91 -10.35
CA LEU A 87 0.82 8.47 -11.22
C LEU A 87 1.92 9.20 -10.45
N LYS A 88 1.58 9.90 -9.37
CA LYS A 88 2.58 10.56 -8.51
C LYS A 88 3.43 9.54 -7.76
N LEU A 89 2.82 8.46 -7.27
CA LEU A 89 3.50 7.39 -6.54
C LEU A 89 4.56 6.66 -7.39
N MET A 90 4.42 6.67 -8.71
CA MET A 90 5.42 6.07 -9.62
C MET A 90 6.84 6.59 -9.40
N ASN A 91 7.00 7.83 -8.92
CA ASN A 91 8.31 8.44 -8.65
C ASN A 91 8.97 7.91 -7.37
N TYR A 92 8.22 7.25 -6.50
CA TYR A 92 8.67 6.77 -5.18
C TYR A 92 8.90 5.26 -5.14
N ARG A 93 8.43 4.51 -6.15
CA ARG A 93 8.51 3.06 -6.20
C ARG A 93 9.95 2.58 -6.37
N ASP A 94 10.34 1.60 -5.60
CA ASP A 94 11.62 0.89 -5.74
C ASP A 94 11.45 -0.38 -6.57
N PHE A 95 10.30 -1.05 -6.44
CA PHE A 95 9.97 -2.28 -7.14
C PHE A 95 8.58 -2.23 -7.76
N VAL A 96 8.42 -2.97 -8.85
CA VAL A 96 7.14 -3.19 -9.52
C VAL A 96 6.89 -4.69 -9.62
N VAL A 97 5.73 -5.10 -9.14
CA VAL A 97 5.30 -6.50 -9.19
C VAL A 97 4.04 -6.62 -10.04
N SER A 98 4.12 -7.41 -11.10
CA SER A 98 2.93 -7.83 -11.83
C SER A 98 2.30 -9.01 -11.12
N TRP A 99 1.26 -8.75 -10.31
CA TRP A 99 0.60 -9.79 -9.53
C TRP A 99 -0.34 -10.60 -10.42
N PRO A 100 -0.14 -11.91 -10.56
CA PRO A 100 -1.01 -12.74 -11.38
C PRO A 100 -2.38 -12.90 -10.74
N THR A 101 -3.37 -13.29 -11.56
CA THR A 101 -4.67 -13.69 -11.06
C THR A 101 -4.63 -15.17 -10.69
N PHE A 102 -4.87 -15.47 -9.43
CA PHE A 102 -4.97 -16.84 -8.91
C PHE A 102 -6.43 -17.28 -8.88
N GLY A 103 -6.69 -18.57 -9.12
CA GLY A 103 -8.00 -19.17 -8.90
C GLY A 103 -8.32 -19.32 -7.40
N ASP A 104 -9.57 -19.60 -7.08
CA ASP A 104 -10.04 -19.67 -5.69
C ASP A 104 -9.30 -20.73 -4.85
N ASP A 105 -8.80 -21.79 -5.49
CA ASP A 105 -8.07 -22.91 -4.84
C ASP A 105 -6.54 -22.77 -4.93
N SER A 106 -6.02 -21.63 -5.39
CA SER A 106 -4.61 -21.43 -5.71
C SER A 106 -3.78 -20.79 -4.58
N MET A 107 -4.15 -20.96 -3.33
CA MET A 107 -3.42 -20.38 -2.19
C MET A 107 -1.93 -20.77 -2.20
N ALA A 108 -1.62 -22.02 -2.53
CA ALA A 108 -0.23 -22.50 -2.59
C ALA A 108 0.59 -21.80 -3.67
N GLU A 109 0.01 -21.53 -4.84
CA GLU A 109 0.64 -20.79 -5.93
C GLU A 109 0.86 -19.32 -5.54
N CYS A 110 -0.14 -18.70 -4.92
CA CYS A 110 -0.05 -17.34 -4.40
C CYS A 110 1.07 -17.19 -3.38
N VAL A 111 1.17 -18.12 -2.42
CA VAL A 111 2.25 -18.14 -1.42
C VAL A 111 3.60 -18.39 -2.07
N GLY A 112 3.68 -19.29 -3.05
CA GLY A 112 4.90 -19.56 -3.82
C GLY A 112 5.41 -18.31 -4.54
N PHE A 113 4.51 -17.60 -5.23
CA PHE A 113 4.82 -16.35 -5.91
C PHE A 113 5.30 -15.27 -4.92
N ALA A 114 4.60 -15.09 -3.80
CA ALA A 114 4.97 -14.11 -2.78
C ALA A 114 6.35 -14.40 -2.18
N ARG A 115 6.68 -15.66 -1.92
CA ARG A 115 8.01 -16.06 -1.40
C ARG A 115 9.13 -15.79 -2.40
N SER A 116 8.92 -16.10 -3.68
CA SER A 116 9.89 -15.79 -4.74
C SER A 116 10.17 -14.29 -4.79
N PHE A 117 9.13 -13.48 -4.81
CA PHE A 117 9.24 -12.03 -4.83
C PHE A 117 9.95 -11.47 -3.59
N LEU A 118 9.63 -11.96 -2.38
CA LEU A 118 10.32 -11.55 -1.15
C LEU A 118 11.80 -11.92 -1.17
N SER A 119 12.16 -13.06 -1.73
CA SER A 119 13.56 -13.45 -1.93
C SER A 119 14.31 -12.49 -2.84
N ASP A 120 13.67 -12.04 -3.92
CA ASP A 120 14.27 -11.08 -4.86
C ASP A 120 14.51 -9.71 -4.18
N ILE A 121 13.55 -9.23 -3.38
CA ILE A 121 13.72 -8.00 -2.59
C ILE A 121 14.84 -8.15 -1.56
N GLN A 122 14.90 -9.25 -0.84
CA GLN A 122 15.92 -9.47 0.18
C GLN A 122 17.34 -9.43 -0.40
N CYS A 123 17.53 -9.96 -1.61
CA CYS A 123 18.81 -9.87 -2.31
C CYS A 123 19.23 -8.42 -2.62
N VAL A 124 18.28 -7.51 -2.76
CA VAL A 124 18.55 -6.09 -3.07
C VAL A 124 18.76 -5.27 -1.79
N LEU A 125 18.09 -5.65 -0.70
CA LEU A 125 18.18 -4.95 0.59
C LEU A 125 19.37 -5.41 1.47
N ALA A 126 19.95 -6.54 1.11
CA ALA A 126 21.15 -7.05 1.80
C ALA A 126 22.43 -6.38 1.27
#